data_8f011fddb740bdfe9be2dd43dd0ddfcd
#
_entry.id   8f011fddb740bdfe9be2dd43dd0ddfcd
#
_cell.length_a   1.000
_cell.length_b   1.000
_cell.length_c   1.000
_cell.angle_alpha   90.00
_cell.angle_beta   90.00
_cell.angle_gamma   90.00
#
_symmetry.space_group_name_H-M   'P 1'
#
loop_
_entity.id
_entity.type
_entity.pdbx_description
1 polymer ?
#
loop_
_entity_poly.entity_id
_entity_poly.type
_entity_poly.pdbx_seq_one_letter_code
_entity_poly.pdbx_strand_id
1 'polypeptide(L)'
;MLLSELMSLVLFLASIGVYAWKAGRHTWWFVATLVVLGIFIVLNITLYASDYFTGDGINDAVLYTLTNSLTGAGVGKYILPGLGLVLALVTIFGALAWVLRRRRHLPHHHGYSLLALFLALASVDASPAFHQITELVKSQSRDGDPDFVAYYKEPSKTIANPKLNLVYIYGESL
;
A
#
# COMPACT_ATOMS: atom_id res chain seq x y z
N MET A 1 -15.84 0.58 -0.21
CA MET A 1 -14.62 0.59 -1.03
C MET A 1 -14.66 1.72 -2.08
N LEU A 2 -15.56 1.72 -3.04
CA LEU A 2 -15.64 2.73 -4.12
C LEU A 2 -15.74 4.19 -3.63
N LEU A 3 -16.43 4.47 -2.52
CA LEU A 3 -16.58 5.81 -1.98
C LEU A 3 -15.29 6.35 -1.35
N SER A 4 -14.56 5.51 -0.62
CA SER A 4 -13.27 5.87 -0.01
C SER A 4 -12.19 6.08 -1.07
N GLU A 5 -12.19 5.28 -2.13
CA GLU A 5 -11.29 5.45 -3.27
C GLU A 5 -11.53 6.78 -3.99
N LEU A 6 -12.80 7.09 -4.29
CA LEU A 6 -13.17 8.37 -4.90
C LEU A 6 -12.78 9.55 -4.01
N MET A 7 -13.05 9.46 -2.72
CA MET A 7 -12.73 10.53 -1.77
C MET A 7 -11.21 10.76 -1.68
N SER A 8 -10.42 9.69 -1.58
CA SER A 8 -8.96 9.78 -1.55
C SER A 8 -8.40 10.37 -2.85
N LEU A 9 -8.94 9.98 -4.00
CA LEU A 9 -8.55 10.53 -5.30
C LEU A 9 -8.89 12.02 -5.44
N VAL A 10 -10.08 12.44 -4.99
CA VAL A 10 -10.49 13.85 -4.99
C VAL A 10 -9.56 14.68 -4.12
N LEU A 11 -9.22 14.20 -2.92
CA LEU A 11 -8.28 14.88 -2.02
C LEU A 11 -6.88 14.98 -2.64
N PHE A 12 -6.42 13.93 -3.29
CA PHE A 12 -5.15 13.91 -4.03
C PHE A 12 -5.13 14.97 -5.15
N LEU A 13 -6.15 15.00 -6.00
CA LEU A 13 -6.26 15.98 -7.08
C LEU A 13 -6.42 17.41 -6.55
N ALA A 14 -7.18 17.59 -5.47
CA ALA A 14 -7.33 18.88 -4.81
C ALA A 14 -5.99 19.40 -4.24
N SER A 15 -5.17 18.51 -3.64
CA SER A 15 -3.83 18.85 -3.17
C SER A 15 -2.95 19.38 -4.30
N ILE A 16 -2.92 18.65 -5.44
CA ILE A 16 -2.17 19.07 -6.63
C ILE A 16 -2.69 20.41 -7.15
N GLY A 17 -4.02 20.56 -7.24
CA GLY A 17 -4.66 21.80 -7.71
C GLY A 17 -4.32 22.99 -6.85
N VAL A 18 -4.45 22.88 -5.53
CA VAL A 18 -4.12 23.94 -4.57
C VAL A 18 -2.64 24.30 -4.64
N TYR A 19 -1.77 23.27 -4.71
CA TYR A 19 -0.33 23.50 -4.83
C TYR A 19 0.01 24.21 -6.15
N ALA A 20 -0.53 23.76 -7.26
CA ALA A 20 -0.29 24.33 -8.57
C ALA A 20 -0.85 25.75 -8.72
N TRP A 21 -1.91 26.10 -7.98
CA TRP A 21 -2.58 27.41 -8.11
C TRP A 21 -1.86 28.51 -7.34
N LYS A 22 -1.58 28.34 -6.04
CA LYS A 22 -1.15 29.43 -5.15
C LYS A 22 -0.02 29.06 -4.18
N ALA A 23 0.57 27.87 -4.24
CA ALA A 23 1.61 27.49 -3.30
C ALA A 23 2.90 28.28 -3.47
N GLY A 24 3.50 28.63 -2.35
CA GLY A 24 4.72 29.43 -2.31
C GLY A 24 5.98 28.68 -2.73
N ARG A 25 7.04 29.43 -3.01
CA ARG A 25 8.34 28.96 -3.54
C ARG A 25 9.19 28.15 -2.54
N HIS A 26 8.71 27.84 -1.34
CA HIS A 26 9.55 27.20 -0.32
C HIS A 26 9.86 25.74 -0.69
N THR A 27 11.14 25.43 -0.91
CA THR A 27 11.61 24.13 -1.41
C THR A 27 11.21 22.99 -0.47
N TRP A 28 11.21 23.21 0.85
CA TRP A 28 10.85 22.20 1.84
C TRP A 28 9.39 21.74 1.73
N TRP A 29 8.46 22.67 1.65
CA TRP A 29 7.05 22.37 1.46
C TRP A 29 6.78 21.66 0.14
N PHE A 30 7.53 22.04 -0.90
CA PHE A 30 7.48 21.36 -2.20
C PHE A 30 7.87 19.88 -2.07
N VAL A 31 9.04 19.62 -1.47
CA VAL A 31 9.55 18.27 -1.30
C VAL A 31 8.63 17.43 -0.41
N ALA A 32 8.16 17.99 0.72
CA ALA A 32 7.25 17.30 1.61
C ALA A 32 5.94 16.91 0.90
N THR A 33 5.30 17.84 0.18
CA THR A 33 4.07 17.55 -0.57
C THR A 33 4.34 16.50 -1.66
N LEU A 34 5.45 16.60 -2.39
CA LEU A 34 5.81 15.64 -3.43
C LEU A 34 6.02 14.24 -2.87
N VAL A 35 6.69 14.12 -1.72
CA VAL A 35 6.91 12.84 -1.04
C VAL A 35 5.58 12.20 -0.62
N VAL A 36 4.68 12.99 0.02
CA VAL A 36 3.38 12.47 0.46
C VAL A 36 2.52 12.04 -0.74
N LEU A 37 2.45 12.85 -1.80
CA LEU A 37 1.75 12.48 -3.03
C LEU A 37 2.37 11.22 -3.67
N GLY A 38 3.68 11.07 -3.56
CA GLY A 38 4.37 9.89 -4.01
C GLY A 38 4.01 8.64 -3.22
N ILE A 39 3.96 8.74 -1.90
CA ILE A 39 3.49 7.66 -1.03
C ILE A 39 2.06 7.24 -1.43
N PHE A 40 1.16 8.21 -1.65
CA PHE A 40 -0.20 7.92 -2.11
C PHE A 40 -0.22 7.10 -3.41
N ILE A 41 0.58 7.51 -4.41
CA ILE A 41 0.66 6.81 -5.70
C ILE A 41 1.18 5.38 -5.51
N VAL A 42 2.26 5.20 -4.74
CA VAL A 42 2.84 3.87 -4.49
C VAL A 42 1.85 2.97 -3.77
N LEU A 43 1.18 3.45 -2.72
CA LEU A 43 0.18 2.68 -1.98
C LEU A 43 -0.96 2.21 -2.87
N ASN A 44 -1.53 3.12 -3.68
CA ASN A 44 -2.66 2.75 -4.54
C ASN A 44 -2.23 1.82 -5.69
N ILE A 45 -1.05 2.00 -6.27
CA ILE A 45 -0.53 1.07 -7.27
C ILE A 45 -0.30 -0.31 -6.65
N THR A 46 0.24 -0.37 -5.43
CA THR A 46 0.41 -1.64 -4.71
C THR A 46 -0.93 -2.31 -4.47
N LEU A 47 -1.95 -1.55 -4.07
CA LEU A 47 -3.31 -2.07 -3.88
C LEU A 47 -3.86 -2.67 -5.18
N TYR A 48 -3.84 -1.91 -6.29
CA TYR A 48 -4.37 -2.38 -7.57
C TYR A 48 -3.57 -3.56 -8.15
N ALA A 49 -2.24 -3.55 -7.99
CA ALA A 49 -1.41 -4.68 -8.40
C ALA A 49 -1.74 -5.91 -7.56
N SER A 50 -1.87 -5.76 -6.25
CA SER A 50 -2.23 -6.85 -5.34
C SER A 50 -3.61 -7.42 -5.68
N ASP A 51 -4.61 -6.56 -5.85
CA ASP A 51 -5.97 -6.96 -6.22
C ASP A 51 -6.01 -7.70 -7.57
N TYR A 52 -5.22 -7.25 -8.54
CA TYR A 52 -5.11 -7.93 -9.83
C TYR A 52 -4.54 -9.35 -9.71
N PHE A 53 -3.59 -9.59 -8.79
CA PHE A 53 -2.95 -10.90 -8.64
C PHE A 53 -3.67 -11.82 -7.66
N THR A 54 -4.25 -11.28 -6.59
CA THR A 54 -4.84 -12.08 -5.51
C THR A 54 -6.37 -12.02 -5.49
N GLY A 55 -6.97 -10.98 -6.07
CA GLY A 55 -8.41 -10.73 -5.99
C GLY A 55 -8.89 -10.10 -4.69
N ASP A 56 -8.04 -10.03 -3.67
CA ASP A 56 -8.40 -9.60 -2.29
C ASP A 56 -7.62 -8.38 -1.79
N GLY A 57 -6.94 -7.66 -2.70
CA GLY A 57 -6.12 -6.50 -2.34
C GLY A 57 -4.84 -6.89 -1.60
N ILE A 58 -4.40 -6.06 -0.64
CA ILE A 58 -3.16 -6.28 0.12
C ILE A 58 -3.47 -7.20 1.31
N ASN A 59 -2.98 -8.44 1.25
CA ASN A 59 -3.21 -9.47 2.25
C ASN A 59 -1.91 -10.22 2.61
N ASP A 60 -1.99 -11.17 3.55
CA ASP A 60 -0.83 -11.98 3.99
C ASP A 60 -0.18 -12.77 2.86
N ALA A 61 -0.93 -13.19 1.84
CA ALA A 61 -0.38 -13.90 0.68
C ALA A 61 0.56 -13.01 -0.13
N VAL A 62 0.25 -11.72 -0.26
CA VAL A 62 1.13 -10.73 -0.90
C VAL A 62 2.41 -10.56 -0.10
N LEU A 63 2.29 -10.43 1.23
CA LEU A 63 3.43 -10.30 2.11
C LEU A 63 4.32 -11.55 2.06
N TYR A 64 3.71 -12.72 2.10
CA TYR A 64 4.41 -14.01 1.96
C TYR A 64 5.16 -14.09 0.62
N THR A 65 4.54 -13.65 -0.45
CA THR A 65 5.15 -13.66 -1.79
C THR A 65 6.33 -12.68 -1.88
N LEU A 66 6.24 -11.53 -1.21
CA LEU A 66 7.32 -10.54 -1.17
C LEU A 66 8.50 -10.97 -0.28
N THR A 67 8.24 -11.71 0.80
CA THR A 67 9.26 -12.13 1.77
C THR A 67 9.93 -13.45 1.41
N ASN A 68 9.20 -14.35 0.73
CA ASN A 68 9.76 -15.63 0.28
C ASN A 68 10.32 -15.49 -1.14
N SER A 69 11.48 -16.14 -1.36
CA SER A 69 12.21 -16.00 -2.62
C SER A 69 11.33 -16.37 -3.83
N LEU A 70 11.24 -15.45 -4.75
CA LEU A 70 10.53 -15.57 -6.03
C LEU A 70 11.18 -16.61 -6.98
N THR A 71 12.25 -17.27 -6.55
CA THR A 71 12.97 -18.29 -7.31
C THR A 71 12.16 -19.57 -7.40
N GLY A 72 11.31 -19.65 -8.40
CA GLY A 72 10.48 -20.84 -8.67
C GLY A 72 9.05 -20.54 -9.12
N ALA A 73 8.53 -19.36 -8.80
CA ALA A 73 7.13 -18.97 -9.07
C ALA A 73 6.86 -18.43 -10.48
N GLY A 74 7.73 -18.72 -11.47
CA GLY A 74 7.51 -18.25 -12.85
C GLY A 74 7.67 -16.73 -13.01
N VAL A 75 8.56 -16.12 -12.23
CA VAL A 75 8.86 -14.67 -12.18
C VAL A 75 9.09 -14.06 -13.57
N GLY A 76 9.60 -14.87 -14.53
CA GLY A 76 9.82 -14.40 -15.90
C GLY A 76 8.58 -13.82 -16.58
N LYS A 77 7.38 -14.29 -16.23
CA LYS A 77 6.11 -13.80 -16.78
C LYS A 77 5.75 -12.39 -16.25
N TYR A 78 6.27 -12.03 -15.07
CA TYR A 78 5.93 -10.78 -14.38
C TYR A 78 6.98 -9.68 -14.55
N ILE A 79 8.15 -10.00 -15.13
CA ILE A 79 9.21 -9.01 -15.36
C ILE A 79 8.70 -7.88 -16.28
N LEU A 80 8.04 -8.22 -17.38
CA LEU A 80 7.55 -7.22 -18.34
C LEU A 80 6.45 -6.32 -17.75
N PRO A 81 5.38 -6.85 -17.12
CA PRO A 81 4.41 -6.04 -16.38
C PRO A 81 5.05 -5.21 -15.25
N GLY A 82 5.98 -5.78 -14.50
CA GLY A 82 6.70 -5.06 -13.44
C GLY A 82 7.52 -3.89 -13.96
N LEU A 83 8.22 -4.08 -15.08
CA LEU A 83 8.96 -3.01 -15.75
C LEU A 83 8.03 -1.91 -16.25
N GLY A 84 6.86 -2.27 -16.80
CA GLY A 84 5.82 -1.35 -17.21
C GLY A 84 5.29 -0.50 -16.06
N LEU A 85 5.08 -1.13 -14.89
CA LEU A 85 4.64 -0.46 -13.67
C LEU A 85 5.68 0.52 -13.14
N VAL A 86 6.96 0.14 -13.12
CA VAL A 86 8.06 1.05 -12.73
C VAL A 86 8.16 2.24 -13.69
N LEU A 87 8.06 2.01 -14.99
CA LEU A 87 8.05 3.07 -15.99
C LEU A 87 6.87 4.03 -15.82
N ALA A 88 5.67 3.50 -15.55
CA ALA A 88 4.48 4.30 -15.28
C ALA A 88 4.67 5.16 -14.02
N LEU A 89 5.21 4.59 -12.93
CA LEU A 89 5.54 5.31 -11.70
C LEU A 89 6.50 6.46 -11.97
N VAL A 90 7.62 6.19 -12.63
CA VAL A 90 8.63 7.21 -12.96
C VAL A 90 8.02 8.32 -13.82
N THR A 91 7.17 7.97 -14.79
CA THR A 91 6.51 8.95 -15.66
C THR A 91 5.52 9.82 -14.88
N ILE A 92 4.69 9.21 -14.02
CA ILE A 92 3.72 9.93 -13.17
C ILE A 92 4.44 10.87 -12.21
N PHE A 93 5.48 10.37 -11.52
CA PHE A 93 6.30 11.18 -10.62
C PHE A 93 7.01 12.32 -11.34
N GLY A 94 7.60 12.04 -12.51
CA GLY A 94 8.26 13.04 -13.33
C GLY A 94 7.29 14.12 -13.81
N ALA A 95 6.12 13.73 -14.29
CA ALA A 95 5.06 14.65 -14.70
C ALA A 95 4.56 15.51 -13.52
N LEU A 96 4.30 14.88 -12.37
CA LEU A 96 3.87 15.57 -11.15
C LEU A 96 4.92 16.59 -10.69
N ALA A 97 6.18 16.17 -10.60
CA ALA A 97 7.28 17.03 -10.22
C ALA A 97 7.46 18.20 -11.24
N TRP A 98 7.30 17.92 -12.52
CA TRP A 98 7.39 18.94 -13.58
C TRP A 98 6.26 19.97 -13.48
N VAL A 99 5.01 19.53 -13.32
CA VAL A 99 3.84 20.42 -13.14
C VAL A 99 4.01 21.29 -11.91
N LEU A 100 4.36 20.70 -10.77
CA LEU A 100 4.56 21.42 -9.53
C LEU A 100 5.75 22.37 -9.59
N ARG A 101 6.83 22.01 -10.29
CA ARG A 101 8.02 22.84 -10.46
C ARG A 101 7.80 24.03 -11.40
N ARG A 102 7.01 23.86 -12.47
CA ARG A 102 6.76 24.89 -13.48
C ARG A 102 5.99 26.10 -12.90
N ARG A 103 5.22 25.90 -11.83
CA ARG A 103 4.39 26.92 -11.19
C ARG A 103 5.07 27.69 -10.05
N ARG A 104 6.39 27.54 -9.87
CA ARG A 104 7.17 28.17 -8.78
C ARG A 104 7.25 29.70 -8.81
N HIS A 105 6.74 30.37 -9.82
CA HIS A 105 6.89 31.82 -10.01
C HIS A 105 5.79 32.69 -9.43
N LEU A 106 4.84 32.09 -8.71
CA LEU A 106 3.71 32.82 -8.11
C LEU A 106 4.07 33.41 -6.73
N PRO A 107 3.39 34.51 -6.30
CA PRO A 107 3.67 35.15 -5.03
C PRO A 107 3.45 34.20 -3.83
N HIS A 108 4.25 34.40 -2.79
CA HIS A 108 4.40 33.52 -1.64
C HIS A 108 3.20 33.54 -0.71
N HIS A 109 2.43 32.46 -0.69
CA HIS A 109 1.44 32.21 0.35
C HIS A 109 1.70 30.86 1.04
N HIS A 110 2.40 30.88 2.16
CA HIS A 110 2.70 29.68 2.96
C HIS A 110 1.45 28.89 3.37
N GLY A 111 0.32 29.57 3.58
CA GLY A 111 -0.94 28.92 3.93
C GLY A 111 -1.45 27.93 2.89
N TYR A 112 -1.29 28.21 1.59
CA TYR A 112 -1.69 27.28 0.53
C TYR A 112 -0.77 26.08 0.43
N SER A 113 0.53 26.23 0.72
CA SER A 113 1.46 25.10 0.75
C SER A 113 1.14 24.14 1.92
N LEU A 114 0.78 24.68 3.08
CA LEU A 114 0.31 23.91 4.23
C LEU A 114 -1.02 23.21 3.94
N LEU A 115 -1.97 23.91 3.32
CA LEU A 115 -3.26 23.33 2.93
C LEU A 115 -3.06 22.18 1.93
N ALA A 116 -2.20 22.36 0.94
CA ALA A 116 -1.89 21.30 -0.03
C ALA A 116 -1.26 20.09 0.64
N LEU A 117 -0.31 20.28 1.57
CA LEU A 117 0.28 19.18 2.34
C LEU A 117 -0.77 18.49 3.21
N PHE A 118 -1.64 19.23 3.87
CA PHE A 118 -2.73 18.65 4.67
C PHE A 118 -3.69 17.82 3.81
N LEU A 119 -4.07 18.32 2.63
CA LEU A 119 -4.89 17.56 1.67
C LEU A 119 -4.18 16.31 1.16
N ALA A 120 -2.86 16.38 0.94
CA ALA A 120 -2.08 15.21 0.55
C ALA A 120 -2.05 14.15 1.67
N LEU A 121 -1.84 14.55 2.92
CA LEU A 121 -1.89 13.64 4.07
C LEU A 121 -3.29 13.02 4.22
N ALA A 122 -4.33 13.84 4.13
CA ALA A 122 -5.72 13.37 4.19
C ALA A 122 -6.06 12.39 3.05
N SER A 123 -5.45 12.54 1.86
CA SER A 123 -5.63 11.60 0.75
C SER A 123 -5.02 10.24 1.05
N VAL A 124 -3.86 10.20 1.71
CA VAL A 124 -3.21 8.95 2.15
C VAL A 124 -4.05 8.26 3.22
N ASP A 125 -4.51 9.03 4.22
CA ASP A 125 -5.33 8.49 5.32
C ASP A 125 -6.67 7.94 4.83
N ALA A 126 -7.32 8.61 3.89
CA ALA A 126 -8.57 8.15 3.27
C ALA A 126 -8.39 6.99 2.28
N SER A 127 -7.13 6.61 1.93
CA SER A 127 -6.87 5.56 0.96
C SER A 127 -7.15 4.16 1.53
N PRO A 128 -7.91 3.31 0.81
CA PRO A 128 -8.12 1.91 1.19
C PRO A 128 -6.81 1.13 1.35
N ALA A 129 -5.78 1.45 0.56
CA ALA A 129 -4.47 0.83 0.65
C ALA A 129 -3.82 1.04 2.02
N PHE A 130 -3.92 2.26 2.57
CA PHE A 130 -3.40 2.58 3.89
C PHE A 130 -4.13 1.79 5.00
N HIS A 131 -5.44 1.68 4.90
CA HIS A 131 -6.24 0.90 5.85
C HIS A 131 -5.89 -0.59 5.81
N GLN A 132 -5.78 -1.20 4.62
CA GLN A 132 -5.39 -2.61 4.49
C GLN A 132 -4.00 -2.88 5.06
N ILE A 133 -3.02 -2.02 4.78
CA ILE A 133 -1.67 -2.17 5.35
C ILE A 133 -1.69 -2.04 6.87
N THR A 134 -2.44 -1.08 7.41
CA THR A 134 -2.53 -0.91 8.87
C THR A 134 -3.23 -2.08 9.56
N GLU A 135 -4.23 -2.67 8.95
CA GLU A 135 -4.88 -3.88 9.44
C GLU A 135 -3.93 -5.08 9.41
N LEU A 136 -3.18 -5.23 8.31
CA LEU A 136 -2.19 -6.29 8.14
C LEU A 136 -1.07 -6.20 9.18
N VAL A 137 -0.55 -5.00 9.45
CA VAL A 137 0.46 -4.79 10.50
C VAL A 137 -0.11 -5.07 11.89
N LYS A 138 -1.37 -4.72 12.14
CA LYS A 138 -2.05 -5.04 13.40
C LYS A 138 -2.28 -6.53 13.57
N SER A 139 -2.66 -7.25 12.51
CA SER A 139 -2.87 -8.71 12.57
C SER A 139 -1.57 -9.41 12.90
N GLN A 140 -0.46 -9.06 12.27
CA GLN A 140 0.86 -9.62 12.57
C GLN A 140 1.34 -9.31 13.99
N SER A 141 0.96 -8.16 14.54
CA SER A 141 1.28 -7.82 15.94
C SER A 141 0.45 -8.64 16.93
N ARG A 142 -0.64 -9.27 16.48
CA ARG A 142 -1.53 -10.12 17.28
C ARG A 142 -1.17 -11.60 17.25
N ASP A 143 -0.17 -12.03 16.49
CA ASP A 143 0.31 -13.43 16.45
C ASP A 143 0.79 -13.97 17.81
N GLY A 144 0.81 -13.13 18.82
CA GLY A 144 1.01 -13.49 20.22
C GLY A 144 -0.25 -13.37 21.10
N ASP A 145 -1.46 -13.32 20.50
CA ASP A 145 -2.70 -13.15 21.27
C ASP A 145 -2.87 -14.34 22.22
N PRO A 146 -2.87 -14.10 23.54
CA PRO A 146 -3.01 -15.16 24.55
C PRO A 146 -4.31 -15.96 24.37
N ASP A 147 -5.34 -15.40 23.72
CA ASP A 147 -6.59 -16.10 23.42
C ASP A 147 -6.38 -17.22 22.40
N PHE A 148 -5.53 -17.04 21.38
CA PHE A 148 -5.23 -18.11 20.42
C PHE A 148 -4.44 -19.24 21.08
N VAL A 149 -3.45 -18.91 21.92
CA VAL A 149 -2.66 -19.90 22.66
C VAL A 149 -3.52 -20.69 23.66
N ALA A 150 -4.56 -20.08 24.21
CA ALA A 150 -5.49 -20.75 25.13
C ALA A 150 -6.34 -21.86 24.44
N TYR A 151 -6.61 -21.72 23.15
CA TYR A 151 -7.30 -22.75 22.35
C TYR A 151 -6.38 -23.79 21.72
N TYR A 152 -5.08 -23.54 21.70
CA TYR A 152 -4.09 -24.47 21.16
C TYR A 152 -3.84 -25.58 22.19
N LYS A 153 -4.35 -26.78 21.91
CA LYS A 153 -4.00 -27.98 22.69
C LYS A 153 -2.84 -28.70 21.98
N GLU A 154 -1.69 -28.76 22.63
CA GLU A 154 -0.63 -29.64 22.13
C GLU A 154 -1.19 -31.06 21.98
N PRO A 155 -1.01 -31.70 20.79
CA PRO A 155 -1.41 -33.09 20.63
C PRO A 155 -0.62 -33.94 21.63
N SER A 156 -1.30 -34.86 22.33
CA SER A 156 -0.62 -35.75 23.25
C SER A 156 0.44 -36.55 22.50
N LYS A 157 1.68 -36.54 22.96
CA LYS A 157 2.82 -37.21 22.34
C LYS A 157 2.74 -38.74 22.31
N THR A 158 1.72 -39.33 22.88
CA THR A 158 1.53 -40.76 22.96
C THR A 158 0.73 -41.26 21.77
N ILE A 159 1.40 -41.58 20.67
CA ILE A 159 0.83 -42.45 19.64
C ILE A 159 0.92 -43.88 20.17
N ALA A 160 -0.14 -44.36 20.80
CA ALA A 160 -0.19 -45.66 21.43
C ALA A 160 -0.24 -46.85 20.45
N ASN A 161 -0.32 -46.62 19.14
CA ASN A 161 -0.42 -47.72 18.16
C ASN A 161 0.30 -47.41 16.86
N PRO A 162 1.39 -48.09 16.53
CA PRO A 162 2.20 -47.83 15.33
C PRO A 162 1.54 -48.28 13.99
N LYS A 163 0.28 -48.73 14.02
CA LYS A 163 -0.44 -49.21 12.83
C LYS A 163 -1.56 -48.28 12.36
N LEU A 164 -1.68 -47.08 12.92
CA LEU A 164 -2.66 -46.10 12.45
C LEU A 164 -2.11 -45.28 11.30
N ASN A 165 -2.79 -45.32 10.16
CA ASN A 165 -2.52 -44.40 9.05
C ASN A 165 -2.93 -42.98 9.46
N LEU A 166 -1.97 -42.06 9.51
CA LEU A 166 -2.24 -40.67 9.73
C LEU A 166 -2.75 -40.04 8.43
N VAL A 167 -4.03 -39.68 8.40
CA VAL A 167 -4.59 -38.89 7.29
C VAL A 167 -4.53 -37.43 7.68
N TYR A 168 -3.66 -36.68 7.02
CA TYR A 168 -3.55 -35.23 7.18
C TYR A 168 -4.57 -34.57 6.24
N ILE A 169 -5.63 -33.98 6.79
CA ILE A 169 -6.57 -33.17 5.99
C ILE A 169 -6.16 -31.71 6.19
N TYR A 170 -5.55 -31.15 5.17
CA TYR A 170 -5.28 -29.71 5.12
C TYR A 170 -6.55 -29.01 4.60
N GLY A 171 -7.29 -28.38 5.50
CA GLY A 171 -8.42 -27.50 5.12
C GLY A 171 -7.86 -26.13 4.78
N GLU A 172 -7.62 -25.84 3.51
CA GLU A 172 -7.42 -24.48 3.06
C GLU A 172 -8.81 -23.78 3.08
N SER A 173 -8.92 -22.67 3.79
CA SER A 173 -10.11 -21.82 3.70
C SER A 173 -10.16 -21.23 2.30
N LEU A 174 -11.14 -21.67 1.53
CA LEU A 174 -11.54 -21.11 0.24
C LEU A 174 -12.19 -19.74 0.45
#